data_90d7018a684e8862fcc8efb3a3164181
#
_entry.id   90d7018a684e8862fcc8efb3a3164181
#
_cell.length_a   1.000
_cell.length_b   1.000
_cell.length_c   1.000
_cell.angle_alpha   90.00
_cell.angle_beta   90.00
_cell.angle_gamma   90.00
#
_symmetry.space_group_name_H-M   'P 1'
#
loop_
_entity.id
_entity.type
_entity.pdbx_description
1 polymer ?
#
loop_
_entity_poly.entity_id
_entity_poly.type
_entity_poly.pdbx_seq_one_letter_code
_entity_poly.pdbx_strand_id
1 'polypeptide(L)'
;LESFHEEKTNDWERRFAMKWGEFLTRGLFLTLLVAALTVSAGPKPAFSADFDRFIMPVSNPVYSGDARNHTILRPMYMYQNLPEKVATSDGKIALDGHVNIAAFAVNYAFTERFSFVAVKDGWVDCEPRHTLNDHHGWADLAAGLQYSFLYRPEKDYILSGRLVYEAPTGSDQVYQGNGDGNIAPSILFLKGYDKLQFSGTLGFVIPFDKNDENTLFYDAWHLSYAVTNWLIPLVELNHFYVINPGDRKAPSSGYGAIGTSQEDDLVAGIAKFNGCDLINLGGDNNDRNRNLVTLAMGARFRVTEWLDFGAVYELPLSDESKGMIEDRVQVDAVVTLKF
;
A
#
# COMPACT_ATOMS: atom_id res chain seq x y z
N LEU A 1 -25.94 -23.37 -19.30
CA LEU A 1 -24.68 -23.05 -18.62
C LEU A 1 -23.99 -21.84 -19.26
N GLU A 2 -23.90 -21.74 -20.58
CA GLU A 2 -23.32 -20.59 -21.29
C GLU A 2 -24.11 -19.27 -21.09
N SER A 3 -25.45 -19.34 -21.05
CA SER A 3 -26.28 -18.13 -20.84
C SER A 3 -26.15 -17.54 -19.42
N PHE A 4 -25.84 -18.36 -18.43
CA PHE A 4 -25.61 -17.91 -17.04
C PHE A 4 -24.26 -17.21 -16.85
N HIS A 5 -23.25 -17.55 -17.67
CA HIS A 5 -21.94 -16.90 -17.65
C HIS A 5 -21.98 -15.54 -18.34
N GLU A 6 -22.73 -15.42 -19.45
CA GLU A 6 -22.85 -14.18 -20.21
C GLU A 6 -23.65 -13.11 -19.45
N GLU A 7 -24.65 -13.51 -18.65
CA GLU A 7 -25.45 -12.59 -17.86
C GLU A 7 -24.65 -12.02 -16.65
N LYS A 8 -23.81 -12.85 -16.02
CA LYS A 8 -22.94 -12.40 -14.91
C LYS A 8 -21.81 -11.47 -15.40
N THR A 9 -21.19 -11.73 -16.54
CA THR A 9 -20.14 -10.84 -17.11
C THR A 9 -20.70 -9.47 -17.49
N ASN A 10 -21.91 -9.41 -18.05
CA ASN A 10 -22.58 -8.15 -18.37
C ASN A 10 -22.98 -7.33 -17.13
N ASP A 11 -23.36 -7.97 -16.05
CA ASP A 11 -23.73 -7.29 -14.79
C ASP A 11 -22.49 -6.72 -14.09
N TRP A 12 -21.36 -7.46 -14.12
CA TRP A 12 -20.07 -6.99 -13.59
C TRP A 12 -19.55 -5.76 -14.33
N GLU A 13 -19.55 -5.78 -15.67
CA GLU A 13 -19.10 -4.64 -16.49
C GLU A 13 -19.97 -3.39 -16.24
N ARG A 14 -21.28 -3.55 -16.09
CA ARG A 14 -22.19 -2.44 -15.77
C ARG A 14 -21.97 -1.88 -14.35
N ARG A 15 -21.78 -2.72 -13.35
CA ARG A 15 -21.49 -2.30 -11.98
C ARG A 15 -20.14 -1.62 -11.89
N PHE A 16 -19.14 -2.17 -12.56
CA PHE A 16 -17.81 -1.57 -12.67
C PHE A 16 -17.89 -0.18 -13.32
N ALA A 17 -18.53 -0.05 -14.47
CA ALA A 17 -18.69 1.23 -15.16
C ALA A 17 -19.47 2.28 -14.34
N MET A 18 -20.52 1.87 -13.58
CA MET A 18 -21.25 2.77 -12.69
C MET A 18 -20.43 3.22 -11.49
N LYS A 19 -19.75 2.29 -10.80
CA LYS A 19 -18.87 2.61 -9.65
C LYS A 19 -17.70 3.51 -10.09
N TRP A 20 -17.11 3.25 -11.25
CA TRP A 20 -16.07 4.10 -11.83
C TRP A 20 -16.57 5.49 -12.22
N GLY A 21 -17.75 5.59 -12.77
CA GLY A 21 -18.37 6.89 -13.09
C GLY A 21 -18.60 7.73 -11.84
N GLU A 22 -19.06 7.14 -10.75
CA GLU A 22 -19.23 7.84 -9.47
C GLU A 22 -17.89 8.18 -8.80
N PHE A 23 -16.91 7.29 -8.87
CA PHE A 23 -15.57 7.53 -8.33
C PHE A 23 -14.86 8.65 -9.09
N LEU A 24 -14.86 8.60 -10.43
CA LEU A 24 -14.25 9.62 -11.28
C LEU A 24 -14.93 10.99 -11.11
N THR A 25 -16.25 11.05 -11.00
CA THR A 25 -16.96 12.33 -10.80
C THR A 25 -16.71 12.92 -9.40
N ARG A 26 -16.72 12.12 -8.35
CA ARG A 26 -16.47 12.58 -6.97
C ARG A 26 -14.98 12.82 -6.71
N GLY A 27 -14.09 11.95 -7.19
CA GLY A 27 -12.64 12.11 -7.07
C GLY A 27 -12.11 13.27 -7.90
N LEU A 28 -12.58 13.44 -9.13
CA LEU A 28 -12.20 14.57 -9.99
C LEU A 28 -12.66 15.92 -9.42
N PHE A 29 -13.84 15.94 -8.80
CA PHE A 29 -14.37 17.16 -8.16
C PHE A 29 -13.53 17.55 -6.93
N LEU A 30 -13.11 16.58 -6.12
CA LEU A 30 -12.23 16.82 -4.96
C LEU A 30 -10.82 17.25 -5.41
N THR A 31 -10.27 16.60 -6.45
CA THR A 31 -8.95 16.94 -7.01
C THR A 31 -8.95 18.33 -7.63
N LEU A 32 -10.00 18.71 -8.34
CA LEU A 32 -10.17 20.06 -8.91
C LEU A 32 -10.38 21.12 -7.81
N LEU A 33 -11.08 20.79 -6.71
CA LEU A 33 -11.28 21.70 -5.59
C LEU A 33 -9.97 21.95 -4.83
N VAL A 34 -9.15 20.91 -4.61
CA VAL A 34 -7.83 21.02 -3.99
C VAL A 34 -6.86 21.80 -4.91
N ALA A 35 -6.89 21.54 -6.21
CA ALA A 35 -6.10 22.30 -7.18
C ALA A 35 -6.50 23.78 -7.25
N ALA A 36 -7.79 24.10 -7.11
CA ALA A 36 -8.29 25.47 -7.09
C ALA A 36 -7.92 26.25 -5.80
N LEU A 37 -7.76 25.54 -4.68
CA LEU A 37 -7.38 26.15 -3.39
C LEU A 37 -5.87 26.45 -3.28
N THR A 38 -5.04 25.86 -4.14
CA THR A 38 -3.56 26.02 -4.10
C THR A 38 -3.02 27.15 -4.99
N VAL A 39 -3.86 27.87 -5.72
CA VAL A 39 -3.43 28.95 -6.65
C VAL A 39 -3.19 30.30 -5.95
N SER A 40 -3.37 30.44 -4.65
CA SER A 40 -3.07 31.70 -3.96
C SER A 40 -1.60 31.76 -3.53
N ALA A 41 -0.82 32.50 -4.30
CA ALA A 41 0.63 32.67 -4.20
C ALA A 41 1.13 33.26 -2.88
N GLY A 42 1.92 32.47 -2.16
CA GLY A 42 2.92 32.96 -1.19
C GLY A 42 4.34 32.98 -1.77
N PRO A 43 5.33 33.62 -1.12
CA PRO A 43 6.70 33.65 -1.62
C PRO A 43 7.28 32.23 -1.70
N LYS A 44 7.85 31.90 -2.85
CA LYS A 44 8.42 30.57 -3.16
C LYS A 44 9.62 30.28 -2.25
N PRO A 45 9.61 29.24 -1.40
CA PRO A 45 10.85 28.71 -0.89
C PRO A 45 11.61 28.07 -2.05
N ALA A 46 12.89 28.42 -2.20
CA ALA A 46 13.76 27.81 -3.19
C ALA A 46 14.11 26.40 -2.74
N PHE A 47 13.23 25.42 -3.04
CA PHE A 47 13.58 24.01 -2.92
C PHE A 47 14.59 23.66 -4.00
N SER A 48 15.65 22.95 -3.60
CA SER A 48 16.71 22.53 -4.49
C SER A 48 16.16 21.63 -5.61
N ALA A 49 16.32 22.03 -6.84
CA ALA A 49 15.95 21.28 -8.04
C ALA A 49 16.77 19.98 -8.22
N ASP A 50 17.73 19.71 -7.35
CA ASP A 50 18.78 18.70 -7.55
C ASP A 50 18.25 17.26 -7.54
N PHE A 51 17.14 16.99 -6.83
CA PHE A 51 16.53 15.64 -6.76
C PHE A 51 15.23 15.49 -7.57
N ASP A 52 14.79 16.53 -8.27
CA ASP A 52 13.51 16.52 -9.02
C ASP A 52 13.50 15.49 -10.18
N ARG A 53 14.68 15.08 -10.65
CA ARG A 53 14.81 14.08 -11.72
C ARG A 53 14.45 12.66 -11.27
N PHE A 54 14.53 12.36 -9.98
CA PHE A 54 14.22 11.06 -9.41
C PHE A 54 12.72 10.90 -9.19
N ILE A 55 12.28 9.65 -9.13
CA ILE A 55 10.87 9.28 -8.99
C ILE A 55 10.59 8.60 -7.65
N MET A 56 9.32 8.64 -7.25
CA MET A 56 8.78 7.94 -6.11
C MET A 56 8.47 6.48 -6.49
N PRO A 57 8.68 5.49 -5.61
CA PRO A 57 8.19 4.12 -5.82
C PRO A 57 6.68 4.10 -6.09
N VAL A 58 6.22 3.09 -6.86
CA VAL A 58 4.80 2.93 -7.20
C VAL A 58 4.15 1.85 -6.33
N SER A 59 4.76 0.66 -6.24
CA SER A 59 4.21 -0.43 -5.44
C SER A 59 4.33 -0.17 -3.94
N ASN A 60 3.49 -0.83 -3.15
CA ASN A 60 3.52 -0.83 -1.71
C ASN A 60 3.64 0.57 -1.06
N PRO A 61 2.68 1.49 -1.30
CA PRO A 61 2.82 2.91 -0.98
C PRO A 61 2.91 3.22 0.52
N VAL A 62 2.44 2.31 1.38
CA VAL A 62 2.50 2.47 2.84
C VAL A 62 3.94 2.31 3.35
N TYR A 63 4.63 1.27 2.89
CA TYR A 63 5.94 0.87 3.41
C TYR A 63 7.10 1.21 2.47
N SER A 64 6.88 1.26 1.14
CA SER A 64 7.89 1.71 0.17
C SER A 64 7.88 3.23 0.05
N GLY A 65 8.69 3.89 0.86
CA GLY A 65 8.71 5.34 0.96
C GLY A 65 9.73 6.02 0.05
N ASP A 66 9.51 7.31 -0.20
CA ASP A 66 10.49 8.19 -0.83
C ASP A 66 11.39 8.83 0.25
N ALA A 67 12.71 8.78 0.06
CA ALA A 67 13.66 9.39 0.99
C ALA A 67 13.67 10.91 0.94
N ARG A 68 13.12 11.52 -0.13
CA ARG A 68 13.01 12.98 -0.32
C ARG A 68 11.88 13.56 0.52
N ASN A 69 12.03 14.82 0.90
CA ASN A 69 10.97 15.58 1.58
C ASN A 69 10.34 16.57 0.57
N HIS A 70 9.32 16.14 -0.12
CA HIS A 70 8.55 16.95 -1.06
C HIS A 70 7.12 17.14 -0.56
N THR A 71 6.51 18.28 -0.88
CA THR A 71 5.06 18.43 -0.69
C THR A 71 4.36 17.80 -1.89
N ILE A 72 3.61 16.74 -1.63
CA ILE A 72 2.90 16.00 -2.67
C ILE A 72 1.48 15.64 -2.24
N LEU A 73 0.63 15.49 -3.26
CA LEU A 73 -0.63 14.75 -3.18
C LEU A 73 -0.52 13.56 -4.14
N ARG A 74 -0.84 12.36 -3.65
CA ARG A 74 -0.74 11.11 -4.41
C ARG A 74 -2.03 10.30 -4.32
N PRO A 75 -3.04 10.57 -5.18
CA PRO A 75 -4.16 9.65 -5.37
C PRO A 75 -3.66 8.36 -6.02
N MET A 76 -4.22 7.22 -5.56
CA MET A 76 -3.83 5.90 -6.04
C MET A 76 -5.03 4.96 -6.10
N TYR A 77 -4.92 3.98 -6.98
CA TYR A 77 -5.87 2.89 -7.08
C TYR A 77 -5.12 1.56 -7.21
N MET A 78 -5.62 0.57 -6.51
CA MET A 78 -5.07 -0.78 -6.49
C MET A 78 -6.19 -1.78 -6.77
N TYR A 79 -5.92 -2.71 -7.68
CA TYR A 79 -6.72 -3.91 -7.93
C TYR A 79 -5.85 -5.12 -7.62
N GLN A 80 -6.31 -5.98 -6.71
CA GLN A 80 -5.60 -7.18 -6.27
C GLN A 80 -6.50 -8.39 -6.47
N ASN A 81 -6.01 -9.40 -7.20
CA ASN A 81 -6.61 -10.71 -7.23
C ASN A 81 -6.23 -11.50 -5.97
N LEU A 82 -7.23 -12.15 -5.39
CA LEU A 82 -7.04 -13.07 -4.28
C LEU A 82 -6.71 -14.46 -4.83
N PRO A 83 -5.85 -15.25 -4.17
CA PRO A 83 -5.48 -16.58 -4.65
C PRO A 83 -6.69 -17.52 -4.61
N GLU A 84 -6.75 -18.50 -5.54
CA GLU A 84 -7.80 -19.51 -5.57
C GLU A 84 -7.94 -20.24 -4.22
N LYS A 85 -6.83 -20.39 -3.50
CA LYS A 85 -6.78 -21.12 -2.21
C LYS A 85 -5.82 -20.47 -1.24
N VAL A 86 -6.23 -20.38 -0.01
CA VAL A 86 -5.42 -19.89 1.12
C VAL A 86 -5.01 -21.03 2.03
N ALA A 87 -3.76 -21.00 2.50
CA ALA A 87 -3.25 -21.99 3.43
C ALA A 87 -3.82 -21.77 4.85
N THR A 88 -4.26 -22.86 5.47
CA THR A 88 -4.76 -22.87 6.86
C THR A 88 -3.99 -23.90 7.68
N SER A 89 -4.24 -23.95 9.00
CA SER A 89 -3.73 -25.03 9.86
C SER A 89 -4.15 -26.43 9.38
N ASP A 90 -5.35 -26.54 8.83
CA ASP A 90 -6.00 -27.82 8.48
C ASP A 90 -5.95 -28.12 6.97
N GLY A 91 -5.23 -27.34 6.20
CA GLY A 91 -5.09 -27.50 4.75
C GLY A 91 -5.32 -26.21 3.98
N LYS A 92 -5.65 -26.33 2.69
CA LYS A 92 -5.97 -25.17 1.85
C LYS A 92 -7.47 -25.06 1.67
N ILE A 93 -8.02 -23.86 1.88
CA ILE A 93 -9.43 -23.54 1.62
C ILE A 93 -9.57 -22.65 0.39
N ALA A 94 -10.75 -22.68 -0.25
CA ALA A 94 -11.04 -21.85 -1.41
C ALA A 94 -11.26 -20.39 -0.96
N LEU A 95 -10.65 -19.44 -1.69
CA LEU A 95 -10.86 -18.01 -1.52
C LEU A 95 -11.32 -17.36 -2.82
N ASP A 96 -10.41 -17.18 -3.81
CA ASP A 96 -10.66 -16.50 -5.08
C ASP A 96 -11.29 -15.08 -4.88
N GLY A 97 -11.51 -14.34 -5.96
CA GLY A 97 -12.10 -13.01 -5.90
C GLY A 97 -11.08 -11.89 -5.98
N HIS A 98 -11.43 -10.70 -5.50
CA HIS A 98 -10.55 -9.55 -5.62
C HIS A 98 -10.78 -8.50 -4.54
N VAL A 99 -9.81 -7.60 -4.42
CA VAL A 99 -9.87 -6.40 -3.57
C VAL A 99 -9.59 -5.17 -4.41
N ASN A 100 -10.41 -4.15 -4.27
CA ASN A 100 -10.21 -2.83 -4.84
C ASN A 100 -9.89 -1.83 -3.73
N ILE A 101 -8.89 -0.99 -3.93
CA ILE A 101 -8.53 0.06 -2.98
C ILE A 101 -8.37 1.38 -3.71
N ALA A 102 -9.09 2.39 -3.23
CA ALA A 102 -8.92 3.77 -3.66
C ALA A 102 -8.43 4.60 -2.47
N ALA A 103 -7.24 5.17 -2.60
CA ALA A 103 -6.56 5.83 -1.50
C ALA A 103 -5.81 7.09 -1.94
N PHE A 104 -5.34 7.86 -0.97
CA PHE A 104 -4.32 8.86 -1.25
C PHE A 104 -3.27 8.92 -0.16
N ALA A 105 -2.04 9.38 -0.56
CA ALA A 105 -1.01 9.79 0.36
C ALA A 105 -0.77 11.30 0.25
N VAL A 106 -0.41 11.91 1.36
CA VAL A 106 -0.06 13.32 1.43
C VAL A 106 1.26 13.46 2.18
N ASN A 107 2.22 14.13 1.56
CA ASN A 107 3.42 14.57 2.27
C ASN A 107 3.43 16.10 2.29
N TYR A 108 3.82 16.67 3.41
CA TYR A 108 4.02 18.11 3.55
C TYR A 108 5.44 18.39 4.04
N ALA A 109 6.26 18.97 3.17
CA ALA A 109 7.63 19.34 3.49
C ALA A 109 7.67 20.69 4.21
N PHE A 110 8.07 20.70 5.46
CA PHE A 110 8.37 21.93 6.21
C PHE A 110 9.70 22.52 5.77
N THR A 111 10.66 21.65 5.41
CA THR A 111 11.98 21.99 4.88
C THR A 111 12.44 20.91 3.91
N GLU A 112 13.56 21.11 3.22
CA GLU A 112 14.22 20.07 2.39
C GLU A 112 14.56 18.78 3.18
N ARG A 113 14.62 18.87 4.51
CA ARG A 113 15.03 17.76 5.37
C ARG A 113 13.94 17.24 6.32
N PHE A 114 12.82 17.93 6.41
CA PHE A 114 11.80 17.56 7.40
C PHE A 114 10.41 17.66 6.79
N SER A 115 9.63 16.60 6.92
CA SER A 115 8.26 16.53 6.43
C SER A 115 7.33 15.77 7.37
N PHE A 116 6.06 16.10 7.29
CA PHE A 116 4.94 15.28 7.70
C PHE A 116 4.56 14.35 6.54
N VAL A 117 4.20 13.12 6.86
CA VAL A 117 3.77 12.11 5.88
C VAL A 117 2.48 11.44 6.36
N ALA A 118 1.47 11.38 5.49
CA ALA A 118 0.27 10.57 5.66
C ALA A 118 0.29 9.53 4.55
N VAL A 119 0.45 8.25 4.93
CA VAL A 119 0.85 7.18 4.00
C VAL A 119 -0.20 6.09 3.83
N LYS A 120 -1.18 6.03 4.73
CA LYS A 120 -2.27 5.05 4.68
C LYS A 120 -3.59 5.73 5.00
N ASP A 121 -4.54 5.52 4.13
CA ASP A 121 -5.96 5.78 4.21
C ASP A 121 -6.64 4.98 3.11
N GLY A 122 -7.89 5.21 2.84
CA GLY A 122 -8.56 4.77 1.62
C GLY A 122 -9.84 4.00 1.86
N TRP A 123 -10.53 3.77 0.76
CA TRP A 123 -11.72 2.93 0.69
C TRP A 123 -11.36 1.58 0.12
N VAL A 124 -11.68 0.53 0.84
CA VAL A 124 -11.45 -0.88 0.49
C VAL A 124 -12.79 -1.50 0.10
N ASP A 125 -12.80 -2.22 -1.02
CA ASP A 125 -13.93 -3.03 -1.50
C ASP A 125 -13.39 -4.45 -1.70
N CYS A 126 -13.74 -5.37 -0.80
CA CYS A 126 -13.27 -6.74 -0.76
C CYS A 126 -14.40 -7.66 -1.23
N GLU A 127 -14.19 -8.35 -2.35
CA GLU A 127 -15.17 -9.23 -3.00
C GLU A 127 -14.59 -10.65 -3.18
N PRO A 128 -14.40 -11.43 -2.10
CA PRO A 128 -14.00 -12.83 -2.20
C PRO A 128 -15.15 -13.67 -2.79
N ARG A 129 -14.82 -14.71 -3.55
CA ARG A 129 -15.84 -15.59 -4.15
C ARG A 129 -16.25 -16.75 -3.27
N HIS A 130 -15.37 -17.14 -2.35
CA HIS A 130 -15.56 -18.31 -1.50
C HIS A 130 -15.13 -18.00 -0.07
N THR A 131 -15.76 -18.66 0.88
CA THR A 131 -15.43 -18.72 2.30
C THR A 131 -15.70 -17.41 3.06
N LEU A 132 -15.39 -16.26 2.51
CA LEU A 132 -15.62 -14.94 3.11
C LEU A 132 -16.75 -14.23 2.38
N ASN A 133 -17.34 -13.22 3.01
CA ASN A 133 -18.39 -12.40 2.43
C ASN A 133 -17.82 -11.13 1.76
N ASP A 134 -18.63 -10.53 0.90
CA ASP A 134 -18.30 -9.23 0.30
C ASP A 134 -18.44 -8.13 1.35
N HIS A 135 -17.39 -7.35 1.52
CA HIS A 135 -17.36 -6.24 2.47
C HIS A 135 -16.69 -5.01 1.88
N HIS A 136 -17.07 -3.84 2.40
CA HIS A 136 -16.42 -2.60 2.06
C HIS A 136 -16.31 -1.69 3.29
N GLY A 137 -15.29 -0.85 3.31
CA GLY A 137 -15.05 0.05 4.44
C GLY A 137 -13.81 0.91 4.28
N TRP A 138 -13.55 1.73 5.28
CA TRP A 138 -12.35 2.54 5.33
C TRP A 138 -11.15 1.75 5.87
N ALA A 139 -9.98 2.00 5.29
CA ALA A 139 -8.70 1.54 5.84
C ALA A 139 -8.32 2.35 7.08
N ASP A 140 -7.35 1.85 7.84
CA ASP A 140 -6.75 2.59 8.95
C ASP A 140 -6.05 3.86 8.47
N LEU A 141 -5.95 4.85 9.33
CA LEU A 141 -5.19 6.06 9.09
C LEU A 141 -3.77 5.91 9.62
N ALA A 142 -2.76 6.16 8.76
CA ALA A 142 -1.38 6.17 9.20
C ALA A 142 -0.66 7.45 8.77
N ALA A 143 -0.04 8.10 9.74
CA ALA A 143 0.71 9.33 9.52
C ALA A 143 1.94 9.41 10.42
N GLY A 144 2.91 10.25 10.04
CA GLY A 144 4.14 10.36 10.79
C GLY A 144 5.04 11.50 10.35
N LEU A 145 6.30 11.38 10.74
CA LEU A 145 7.34 12.37 10.47
C LEU A 145 8.52 11.72 9.77
N GLN A 146 9.14 12.46 8.87
CA GLN A 146 10.36 12.04 8.16
C GLN A 146 11.44 13.11 8.29
N TYR A 147 12.68 12.68 8.55
CA TYR A 147 13.83 13.56 8.62
C TYR A 147 15.03 12.99 7.87
N SER A 148 15.67 13.83 7.00
CA SER A 148 16.86 13.47 6.26
C SER A 148 18.12 13.76 7.08
N PHE A 149 18.76 12.70 7.59
CA PHE A 149 20.03 12.81 8.34
C PHE A 149 21.19 13.17 7.43
N LEU A 150 21.24 12.52 6.23
CA LEU A 150 22.21 12.82 5.18
C LEU A 150 21.46 13.32 3.96
N TYR A 151 21.81 14.52 3.56
CA TYR A 151 21.29 15.17 2.37
C TYR A 151 22.49 15.69 1.58
N ARG A 152 22.80 15.05 0.46
CA ARG A 152 24.01 15.28 -0.36
C ARG A 152 23.61 15.39 -1.83
N PRO A 153 23.05 16.54 -2.26
CA PRO A 153 22.63 16.76 -3.66
C PRO A 153 23.79 16.56 -4.63
N GLU A 154 24.97 17.03 -4.28
CA GLU A 154 26.19 16.93 -5.09
C GLU A 154 26.64 15.48 -5.36
N LYS A 155 26.09 14.52 -4.61
CA LYS A 155 26.35 13.09 -4.75
C LYS A 155 25.12 12.29 -5.10
N ASP A 156 23.98 12.95 -5.35
CA ASP A 156 22.69 12.28 -5.54
C ASP A 156 22.36 11.27 -4.44
N TYR A 157 22.55 11.66 -3.18
CA TYR A 157 22.40 10.75 -2.05
C TYR A 157 21.58 11.37 -0.92
N ILE A 158 20.56 10.64 -0.49
CA ILE A 158 19.74 10.96 0.68
C ILE A 158 19.66 9.74 1.57
N LEU A 159 19.73 9.95 2.89
CA LEU A 159 19.37 8.97 3.92
C LEU A 159 18.43 9.64 4.90
N SER A 160 17.23 9.08 5.03
CA SER A 160 16.16 9.61 5.88
C SER A 160 15.70 8.57 6.89
N GLY A 161 15.23 9.01 8.05
CA GLY A 161 14.48 8.21 8.99
C GLY A 161 13.02 8.65 8.97
N ARG A 162 12.13 7.70 9.12
CA ARG A 162 10.69 7.91 9.19
C ARG A 162 10.13 7.18 10.40
N LEU A 163 9.19 7.81 11.08
CA LEU A 163 8.38 7.19 12.11
C LEU A 163 6.91 7.46 11.79
N VAL A 164 6.16 6.40 11.55
CA VAL A 164 4.72 6.43 11.27
C VAL A 164 3.97 5.80 12.44
N TYR A 165 2.84 6.36 12.80
CA TYR A 165 1.84 5.77 13.68
C TYR A 165 0.60 5.43 12.85
N GLU A 166 0.11 4.21 12.97
CA GLU A 166 -1.14 3.75 12.41
C GLU A 166 -2.17 3.64 13.52
N ALA A 167 -3.28 4.36 13.36
CA ALA A 167 -4.40 4.35 14.29
C ALA A 167 -5.46 3.33 13.83
N PRO A 168 -6.04 2.51 14.71
CA PRO A 168 -7.05 1.51 14.37
C PRO A 168 -8.41 2.19 14.14
N THR A 169 -8.52 2.96 13.06
CA THR A 169 -9.69 3.77 12.71
C THR A 169 -10.50 3.19 11.57
N GLY A 170 -10.01 2.15 10.95
CA GLY A 170 -10.63 1.48 9.81
C GLY A 170 -11.80 0.60 10.21
N SER A 171 -12.39 -0.03 9.21
CA SER A 171 -13.51 -0.94 9.38
C SER A 171 -13.00 -2.38 9.57
N ASP A 172 -13.48 -3.05 10.62
CA ASP A 172 -13.27 -4.47 10.87
C ASP A 172 -13.81 -5.36 9.73
N GLN A 173 -14.82 -4.89 9.01
CA GLN A 173 -15.39 -5.59 7.86
C GLN A 173 -14.40 -5.76 6.70
N VAL A 174 -13.38 -4.91 6.60
CA VAL A 174 -12.31 -5.00 5.60
C VAL A 174 -10.95 -5.29 6.24
N TYR A 175 -10.99 -5.93 7.40
CA TYR A 175 -9.81 -6.40 8.14
C TYR A 175 -8.86 -5.26 8.55
N GLN A 176 -9.43 -4.11 8.83
CA GLN A 176 -8.76 -2.94 9.40
C GLN A 176 -9.30 -2.67 10.81
N GLY A 177 -8.80 -1.67 11.51
CA GLY A 177 -9.25 -1.35 12.87
C GLY A 177 -8.83 -2.38 13.92
N ASN A 178 -7.81 -3.20 13.64
CA ASN A 178 -7.35 -4.23 14.55
C ASN A 178 -6.46 -3.65 15.65
N GLY A 179 -6.53 -4.26 16.84
CA GLY A 179 -5.65 -3.95 17.96
C GLY A 179 -5.75 -2.51 18.44
N ASP A 180 -4.65 -2.03 19.04
CA ASP A 180 -4.49 -0.68 19.59
C ASP A 180 -3.68 0.24 18.64
N GLY A 181 -3.46 -0.20 17.40
CA GLY A 181 -2.60 0.45 16.42
C GLY A 181 -1.12 0.05 16.56
N ASN A 182 -0.29 0.63 15.70
CA ASN A 182 1.12 0.28 15.63
C ASN A 182 2.01 1.48 15.33
N ILE A 183 3.32 1.32 15.55
CA ILE A 183 4.35 2.24 15.08
C ILE A 183 5.24 1.54 14.05
N ALA A 184 5.60 2.29 12.99
CA ALA A 184 6.47 1.81 11.92
C ALA A 184 7.72 2.72 11.78
N PRO A 185 8.78 2.47 12.56
CA PRO A 185 10.08 3.11 12.34
C PRO A 185 10.75 2.54 11.11
N SER A 186 11.34 3.42 10.27
CA SER A 186 12.04 3.01 9.06
C SER A 186 13.20 3.93 8.70
N ILE A 187 14.12 3.38 7.90
CA ILE A 187 15.21 4.09 7.24
C ILE A 187 14.97 4.00 5.75
N LEU A 188 15.05 5.16 5.08
CA LEU A 188 14.89 5.29 3.64
C LEU A 188 16.16 5.85 3.04
N PHE A 189 16.53 5.36 1.88
CA PHE A 189 17.65 5.91 1.14
C PHE A 189 17.32 6.10 -0.34
N LEU A 190 18.02 7.03 -0.96
CA LEU A 190 18.03 7.26 -2.41
C LEU A 190 19.47 7.49 -2.85
N LYS A 191 19.88 6.81 -3.91
CA LYS A 191 21.13 7.03 -4.59
C LYS A 191 20.92 7.09 -6.10
N GLY A 192 21.33 8.20 -6.70
CA GLY A 192 21.35 8.41 -8.14
C GLY A 192 22.71 8.13 -8.77
N TYR A 193 22.67 7.66 -10.02
CA TYR A 193 23.83 7.52 -10.90
C TYR A 193 23.41 7.96 -12.31
N ASP A 194 23.56 9.25 -12.61
CA ASP A 194 23.07 9.86 -13.85
C ASP A 194 21.55 9.58 -14.04
N LYS A 195 21.18 8.71 -14.96
CA LYS A 195 19.80 8.33 -15.27
C LYS A 195 19.27 7.17 -14.42
N LEU A 196 20.13 6.50 -13.69
CA LEU A 196 19.78 5.38 -12.83
C LEU A 196 19.46 5.88 -11.42
N GLN A 197 18.37 5.40 -10.86
CA GLN A 197 18.01 5.56 -9.46
C GLN A 197 17.95 4.21 -8.78
N PHE A 198 18.60 4.13 -7.62
CA PHE A 198 18.42 3.04 -6.68
C PHE A 198 17.94 3.62 -5.35
N SER A 199 16.85 3.14 -4.84
CA SER A 199 16.30 3.57 -3.55
C SER A 199 15.68 2.41 -2.80
N GLY A 200 15.43 2.59 -1.52
CA GLY A 200 14.80 1.56 -0.71
C GLY A 200 14.43 2.04 0.68
N THR A 201 13.66 1.21 1.33
CA THR A 201 13.18 1.38 2.71
C THR A 201 13.43 0.10 3.48
N LEU A 202 13.87 0.21 4.73
CA LEU A 202 13.94 -0.89 5.70
C LEU A 202 13.25 -0.44 6.98
N GLY A 203 12.38 -1.26 7.52
CA GLY A 203 11.64 -0.86 8.70
C GLY A 203 11.00 -2.02 9.46
N PHE A 204 10.28 -1.64 10.50
CA PHE A 204 9.54 -2.56 11.35
C PHE A 204 8.11 -2.05 11.51
N VAL A 205 7.16 -2.98 11.68
CA VAL A 205 5.82 -2.70 12.20
C VAL A 205 5.77 -3.29 13.61
N ILE A 206 5.55 -2.45 14.60
CA ILE A 206 5.57 -2.83 16.01
C ILE A 206 4.18 -2.50 16.58
N PRO A 207 3.31 -3.50 16.73
CA PRO A 207 1.96 -3.30 17.28
C PRO A 207 2.01 -2.98 18.77
N PHE A 208 1.03 -2.21 19.24
CA PHE A 208 0.82 -1.97 20.68
C PHE A 208 0.09 -3.15 21.32
N ASP A 209 -0.84 -3.79 20.59
CA ASP A 209 -1.41 -5.08 20.99
C ASP A 209 -0.86 -6.22 20.13
N LYS A 210 -0.06 -7.07 20.77
CA LYS A 210 0.56 -8.24 20.14
C LYS A 210 -0.38 -9.43 20.02
N ASN A 211 -1.57 -9.38 20.64
CA ASN A 211 -2.55 -10.44 20.47
C ASN A 211 -3.26 -10.29 19.13
N ASP A 212 -3.43 -9.06 18.66
CA ASP A 212 -4.21 -8.77 17.46
C ASP A 212 -3.39 -8.57 16.20
N GLU A 213 -2.09 -8.23 16.33
CA GLU A 213 -1.23 -7.95 15.19
C GLU A 213 0.15 -8.61 15.29
N ASN A 214 0.74 -8.94 14.13
CA ASN A 214 2.11 -9.44 14.03
C ASN A 214 3.13 -8.31 14.16
N THR A 215 4.30 -8.62 14.76
CA THR A 215 5.49 -7.77 14.62
C THR A 215 6.20 -8.13 13.32
N LEU A 216 6.38 -7.16 12.43
CA LEU A 216 6.95 -7.36 11.11
C LEU A 216 8.28 -6.63 10.96
N PHE A 217 9.20 -7.24 10.21
CA PHE A 217 10.26 -6.55 9.48
C PHE A 217 9.81 -6.41 8.03
N TYR A 218 10.12 -5.28 7.39
CA TYR A 218 9.92 -5.11 5.97
C TYR A 218 11.10 -4.41 5.32
N ASP A 219 11.34 -4.75 4.06
CA ASP A 219 12.23 -4.03 3.18
C ASP A 219 11.61 -3.89 1.78
N ALA A 220 11.84 -2.74 1.16
CA ALA A 220 11.38 -2.42 -0.18
C ALA A 220 12.52 -1.81 -0.98
N TRP A 221 12.71 -2.29 -2.20
CA TRP A 221 13.80 -1.90 -3.09
C TRP A 221 13.23 -1.39 -4.41
N HIS A 222 13.76 -0.30 -4.89
CA HIS A 222 13.35 0.33 -6.14
C HIS A 222 14.56 0.58 -7.03
N LEU A 223 14.45 0.16 -8.27
CA LEU A 223 15.42 0.44 -9.33
C LEU A 223 14.67 1.04 -10.51
N SER A 224 15.09 2.21 -10.97
CA SER A 224 14.52 2.84 -12.16
C SER A 224 15.57 3.47 -13.04
N TYR A 225 15.24 3.62 -14.34
CA TYR A 225 16.14 4.21 -15.33
C TYR A 225 15.37 5.17 -16.24
N ALA A 226 15.81 6.43 -16.28
CA ALA A 226 15.21 7.46 -17.15
C ALA A 226 15.63 7.23 -18.61
N VAL A 227 14.85 6.44 -19.37
CA VAL A 227 15.08 6.21 -20.80
C VAL A 227 14.94 7.51 -21.55
N THR A 228 13.90 8.27 -21.25
CA THR A 228 13.68 9.64 -21.69
C THR A 228 13.36 10.52 -20.48
N ASN A 229 13.15 11.82 -20.69
CA ASN A 229 12.74 12.73 -19.62
C ASN A 229 11.31 12.46 -19.11
N TRP A 230 10.50 11.75 -19.88
CA TRP A 230 9.09 11.47 -19.57
C TRP A 230 8.80 9.98 -19.32
N LEU A 231 9.67 9.04 -19.75
CA LEU A 231 9.48 7.60 -19.57
C LEU A 231 10.57 7.02 -18.70
N ILE A 232 10.17 6.48 -17.56
CA ILE A 232 11.06 5.96 -16.54
C ILE A 232 10.56 4.56 -16.12
N PRO A 233 10.99 3.49 -16.83
CA PRO A 233 10.74 2.11 -16.40
C PRO A 233 11.34 1.85 -15.03
N LEU A 234 10.68 0.97 -14.28
CA LEU A 234 11.05 0.62 -12.90
C LEU A 234 10.79 -0.85 -12.59
N VAL A 235 11.54 -1.34 -11.62
CA VAL A 235 11.35 -2.64 -10.98
C VAL A 235 11.44 -2.43 -9.47
N GLU A 236 10.52 -3.05 -8.73
CA GLU A 236 10.45 -2.96 -7.28
C GLU A 236 10.32 -4.35 -6.66
N LEU A 237 11.03 -4.55 -5.57
CA LEU A 237 10.96 -5.77 -4.76
C LEU A 237 10.48 -5.39 -3.37
N ASN A 238 9.40 -6.00 -2.91
CA ASN A 238 8.89 -5.82 -1.56
C ASN A 238 9.03 -7.12 -0.79
N HIS A 239 9.47 -7.03 0.45
CA HIS A 239 9.62 -8.16 1.34
C HIS A 239 9.06 -7.83 2.72
N PHE A 240 8.31 -8.77 3.26
CA PHE A 240 7.77 -8.74 4.62
C PHE A 240 8.18 -10.03 5.33
N TYR A 241 8.62 -9.89 6.56
CA TYR A 241 8.99 -11.00 7.42
C TYR A 241 8.30 -10.88 8.77
N VAL A 242 7.53 -11.88 9.14
CA VAL A 242 6.91 -11.98 10.47
C VAL A 242 7.98 -12.35 11.50
N ILE A 243 8.44 -11.38 12.28
CA ILE A 243 9.42 -11.59 13.36
C ILE A 243 8.76 -12.34 14.50
N ASN A 244 7.59 -11.83 14.93
CA ASN A 244 6.82 -12.39 16.01
C ASN A 244 5.34 -12.41 15.58
N PRO A 245 4.75 -13.62 15.44
CA PRO A 245 3.33 -13.74 15.15
C PRO A 245 2.52 -13.22 16.35
N GLY A 246 1.32 -12.72 16.09
CA GLY A 246 0.37 -12.41 17.15
C GLY A 246 -0.16 -13.66 17.84
N ASP A 247 -0.84 -13.46 18.93
CA ASP A 247 -1.41 -14.57 19.74
C ASP A 247 -2.89 -14.84 19.41
N ARG A 248 -3.42 -14.21 18.35
CA ARG A 248 -4.80 -14.43 17.88
C ARG A 248 -4.96 -15.88 17.40
N LYS A 249 -5.85 -16.59 18.07
CA LYS A 249 -6.11 -18.01 17.77
C LYS A 249 -7.33 -18.15 16.89
N ALA A 250 -7.25 -19.10 15.95
CA ALA A 250 -8.45 -19.55 15.25
C ALA A 250 -9.50 -20.04 16.27
N PRO A 251 -10.80 -19.79 16.03
CA PRO A 251 -11.84 -20.34 16.86
C PRO A 251 -11.72 -21.87 16.88
N SER A 252 -11.61 -22.45 18.07
CA SER A 252 -11.43 -23.90 18.27
C SER A 252 -12.69 -24.73 17.98
N SER A 253 -13.81 -24.09 17.69
CA SER A 253 -15.07 -24.71 17.32
C SER A 253 -15.66 -24.02 16.12
N GLY A 254 -15.82 -24.74 15.03
CA GLY A 254 -16.39 -24.24 13.79
C GLY A 254 -17.66 -23.42 13.99
N TYR A 255 -17.96 -22.59 13.06
CA TYR A 255 -19.20 -21.85 12.80
C TYR A 255 -20.16 -21.77 13.98
N GLY A 256 -20.07 -20.82 14.87
CA GLY A 256 -21.05 -20.72 15.91
C GLY A 256 -20.87 -19.73 17.04
N ALA A 257 -19.79 -19.00 17.14
CA ALA A 257 -19.70 -17.93 18.11
C ALA A 257 -20.29 -16.65 17.55
N ILE A 258 -21.34 -16.16 18.15
CA ILE A 258 -22.08 -14.98 17.72
C ILE A 258 -21.36 -13.75 18.24
N GLY A 259 -20.64 -13.07 17.39
CA GLY A 259 -20.01 -11.78 17.64
C GLY A 259 -19.56 -11.14 16.35
N THR A 260 -19.39 -9.85 16.32
CA THR A 260 -18.97 -9.08 15.16
C THR A 260 -17.57 -9.41 14.63
N SER A 261 -16.83 -10.28 15.33
CA SER A 261 -15.47 -10.72 15.05
C SER A 261 -15.36 -12.14 14.47
N GLN A 262 -16.45 -12.80 14.10
CA GLN A 262 -16.40 -14.21 13.63
C GLN A 262 -15.61 -14.37 12.34
N GLU A 263 -15.73 -13.42 11.43
CA GLU A 263 -15.06 -13.44 10.15
C GLU A 263 -13.57 -13.10 10.30
N ASP A 264 -13.23 -12.16 11.17
CA ASP A 264 -11.86 -11.80 11.51
C ASP A 264 -11.14 -12.95 12.21
N ASP A 265 -11.80 -13.62 13.15
CA ASP A 265 -11.26 -14.81 13.81
C ASP A 265 -11.08 -15.96 12.83
N LEU A 266 -12.01 -16.10 11.87
CA LEU A 266 -11.88 -17.07 10.79
C LEU A 266 -10.70 -16.75 9.90
N VAL A 267 -10.52 -15.48 9.49
CA VAL A 267 -9.41 -15.03 8.65
C VAL A 267 -8.07 -15.21 9.38
N ALA A 268 -7.97 -14.81 10.64
CA ALA A 268 -6.77 -15.03 11.45
C ALA A 268 -6.40 -16.51 11.59
N GLY A 269 -7.40 -17.39 11.68
CA GLY A 269 -7.20 -18.83 11.72
C GLY A 269 -6.98 -19.49 10.37
N ILE A 270 -7.41 -18.86 9.30
CA ILE A 270 -7.32 -19.37 7.93
C ILE A 270 -5.91 -19.18 7.36
N ALA A 271 -5.35 -17.99 7.46
CA ALA A 271 -4.09 -17.67 6.83
C ALA A 271 -2.91 -18.00 7.76
N LYS A 272 -1.98 -18.83 7.31
CA LYS A 272 -0.67 -18.96 7.95
C LYS A 272 0.18 -17.73 7.79
N PHE A 273 -0.28 -16.81 6.94
CA PHE A 273 0.40 -15.60 6.59
C PHE A 273 -0.64 -14.56 6.15
N ASN A 274 -0.85 -13.56 6.93
CA ASN A 274 -2.00 -12.68 6.87
C ASN A 274 -1.79 -11.46 5.96
N GLY A 275 -1.34 -11.63 4.74
CA GLY A 275 -1.25 -10.54 3.76
C GLY A 275 -0.55 -9.28 4.30
N CYS A 276 0.57 -9.43 4.96
CA CYS A 276 1.25 -8.48 5.83
C CYS A 276 1.52 -7.08 5.25
N ASP A 277 1.25 -6.84 4.00
CA ASP A 277 1.39 -5.54 3.37
C ASP A 277 0.14 -4.66 3.54
N LEU A 278 -1.06 -5.26 3.52
CA LEU A 278 -2.34 -4.54 3.66
C LEU A 278 -3.11 -4.93 4.92
N ILE A 279 -3.00 -6.19 5.32
CA ILE A 279 -3.76 -6.78 6.42
C ILE A 279 -2.77 -7.42 7.40
N ASN A 280 -2.84 -7.03 8.66
CA ASN A 280 -2.02 -7.59 9.74
C ASN A 280 -2.92 -8.07 10.88
N LEU A 281 -3.30 -9.33 10.85
CA LEU A 281 -4.27 -9.91 11.78
C LEU A 281 -3.66 -10.73 12.91
N GLY A 282 -2.37 -10.88 13.00
CA GLY A 282 -1.69 -11.48 14.15
C GLY A 282 -2.01 -12.96 14.44
N GLY A 283 -2.20 -13.78 13.41
CA GLY A 283 -2.50 -15.21 13.61
C GLY A 283 -1.33 -16.04 14.15
N ASP A 284 -1.58 -16.96 15.09
CA ASP A 284 -0.58 -17.82 15.72
C ASP A 284 -0.03 -18.93 14.80
N ASN A 285 -0.61 -19.08 13.59
CA ASN A 285 -0.23 -20.11 12.62
C ASN A 285 0.95 -19.73 11.70
N ASN A 286 1.61 -18.60 11.93
CA ASN A 286 2.67 -18.05 11.10
C ASN A 286 4.07 -18.64 11.37
N ASP A 287 4.19 -19.74 12.06
CA ASP A 287 5.46 -20.29 12.52
C ASP A 287 6.33 -20.92 11.42
N ARG A 288 5.75 -21.35 10.30
CA ARG A 288 6.45 -22.11 9.24
C ARG A 288 6.82 -21.33 7.99
N ASN A 289 6.07 -20.29 7.66
CA ASN A 289 6.37 -19.47 6.51
C ASN A 289 6.05 -18.00 6.81
N ARG A 290 7.10 -17.29 7.13
CA ARG A 290 7.06 -15.93 7.64
C ARG A 290 7.37 -14.87 6.58
N ASN A 291 7.55 -15.29 5.32
CA ASN A 291 7.98 -14.40 4.26
C ASN A 291 6.88 -14.19 3.23
N LEU A 292 6.66 -12.93 2.90
CA LEU A 292 6.01 -12.50 1.67
C LEU A 292 7.03 -11.71 0.86
N VAL A 293 7.29 -12.15 -0.36
CA VAL A 293 8.16 -11.45 -1.31
C VAL A 293 7.36 -11.20 -2.57
N THR A 294 7.30 -9.94 -3.02
CA THR A 294 6.65 -9.58 -4.27
C THR A 294 7.60 -8.83 -5.20
N LEU A 295 7.40 -8.97 -6.50
CA LEU A 295 8.10 -8.26 -7.55
C LEU A 295 7.10 -7.44 -8.35
N ALA A 296 7.30 -6.12 -8.40
CA ALA A 296 6.52 -5.22 -9.23
C ALA A 296 7.36 -4.70 -10.40
N MET A 297 6.76 -4.64 -11.57
CA MET A 297 7.38 -4.10 -12.79
C MET A 297 6.43 -3.12 -13.45
N GLY A 298 6.97 -2.01 -13.95
CA GLY A 298 6.15 -0.99 -14.60
C GLY A 298 6.93 0.23 -15.03
N ALA A 299 6.26 1.36 -15.03
CA ALA A 299 6.88 2.62 -15.40
C ALA A 299 6.23 3.81 -14.71
N ARG A 300 6.98 4.90 -14.61
CA ARG A 300 6.46 6.21 -14.30
C ARG A 300 6.57 7.12 -15.52
N PHE A 301 5.49 7.87 -15.76
CA PHE A 301 5.35 8.80 -16.87
C PHE A 301 5.32 10.22 -16.32
N ARG A 302 6.38 10.98 -16.56
CA ARG A 302 6.47 12.39 -16.19
C ARG A 302 5.77 13.24 -17.25
N VAL A 303 4.61 13.79 -16.90
CA VAL A 303 3.83 14.63 -17.83
C VAL A 303 4.28 16.08 -17.77
N THR A 304 4.59 16.56 -16.57
CA THR A 304 5.14 17.91 -16.32
C THR A 304 6.17 17.82 -15.19
N GLU A 305 6.78 18.93 -14.83
CA GLU A 305 7.69 19.00 -13.67
C GLU A 305 6.98 18.79 -12.32
N TRP A 306 5.66 18.86 -12.31
CA TRP A 306 4.82 18.75 -11.10
C TRP A 306 3.83 17.58 -11.15
N LEU A 307 3.77 16.81 -12.25
CA LEU A 307 2.80 15.71 -12.40
C LEU A 307 3.45 14.49 -13.03
N ASP A 308 3.46 13.41 -12.27
CA ASP A 308 3.89 12.08 -12.71
C ASP A 308 2.71 11.09 -12.58
N PHE A 309 2.57 10.15 -13.54
CA PHE A 309 1.72 8.97 -13.43
C PHE A 309 2.56 7.72 -13.29
N GLY A 310 2.22 6.85 -12.37
CA GLY A 310 2.84 5.55 -12.17
C GLY A 310 1.88 4.41 -12.44
N ALA A 311 2.40 3.30 -12.98
CA ALA A 311 1.66 2.05 -13.11
C ALA A 311 2.62 0.87 -12.95
N VAL A 312 2.21 -0.13 -12.16
CA VAL A 312 2.95 -1.38 -11.97
C VAL A 312 2.01 -2.58 -11.97
N TYR A 313 2.55 -3.71 -12.40
CA TYR A 313 2.00 -5.03 -12.19
C TYR A 313 2.90 -5.79 -11.22
N GLU A 314 2.32 -6.33 -10.16
CA GLU A 314 3.02 -6.94 -9.04
C GLU A 314 2.59 -8.40 -8.88
N LEU A 315 3.59 -9.27 -8.69
CA LEU A 315 3.42 -10.71 -8.52
C LEU A 315 4.12 -11.19 -7.25
N PRO A 316 3.54 -12.12 -6.48
CA PRO A 316 4.26 -12.78 -5.41
C PRO A 316 5.35 -13.70 -5.98
N LEU A 317 6.55 -13.66 -5.38
CA LEU A 317 7.62 -14.61 -5.59
C LEU A 317 7.59 -15.73 -4.54
N SER A 318 6.90 -15.52 -3.43
CA SER A 318 6.55 -16.52 -2.43
C SER A 318 5.26 -17.26 -2.84
N ASP A 319 4.91 -18.33 -2.10
CA ASP A 319 3.65 -19.05 -2.33
C ASP A 319 2.45 -18.09 -2.16
N GLU A 320 1.70 -17.88 -3.23
CA GLU A 320 0.54 -16.98 -3.31
C GLU A 320 -0.51 -17.26 -2.24
N SER A 321 -0.72 -18.55 -1.91
CA SER A 321 -1.68 -18.95 -0.89
C SER A 321 -1.34 -18.48 0.53
N LYS A 322 -0.22 -17.81 0.73
CA LYS A 322 0.27 -17.36 2.03
C LYS A 322 0.23 -15.86 2.22
N GLY A 323 0.18 -15.10 1.12
CA GLY A 323 0.15 -13.64 1.13
C GLY A 323 -1.19 -13.03 0.77
N MET A 324 -2.21 -13.82 0.52
CA MET A 324 -3.51 -13.36 0.00
C MET A 324 -3.38 -12.54 -1.29
N ILE A 325 -2.30 -12.72 -2.05
CA ILE A 325 -2.00 -12.06 -3.30
C ILE A 325 -1.78 -13.11 -4.39
N GLU A 326 -2.60 -13.10 -5.43
CA GLU A 326 -2.30 -13.80 -6.68
C GLU A 326 -1.54 -12.88 -7.63
N ASP A 327 -2.08 -11.70 -7.87
CA ASP A 327 -1.43 -10.59 -8.54
C ASP A 327 -2.05 -9.25 -8.13
N ARG A 328 -1.38 -8.14 -8.51
CA ARG A 328 -1.85 -6.80 -8.20
C ARG A 328 -1.49 -5.83 -9.32
N VAL A 329 -2.44 -4.99 -9.70
CA VAL A 329 -2.20 -3.79 -10.51
C VAL A 329 -2.31 -2.58 -9.61
N GLN A 330 -1.35 -1.69 -9.65
CA GLN A 330 -1.42 -0.41 -8.95
C GLN A 330 -1.12 0.73 -9.90
N VAL A 331 -1.92 1.79 -9.81
CA VAL A 331 -1.73 3.05 -10.52
C VAL A 331 -1.79 4.21 -9.56
N ASP A 332 -1.00 5.24 -9.82
CA ASP A 332 -1.01 6.48 -9.05
C ASP A 332 -0.78 7.72 -9.92
N ALA A 333 -1.10 8.87 -9.35
CA ALA A 333 -0.64 10.15 -9.84
C ALA A 333 0.07 10.88 -8.70
N VAL A 334 1.26 11.42 -8.96
CA VAL A 334 2.00 12.25 -8.00
C VAL A 334 1.95 13.69 -8.45
N VAL A 335 1.26 14.51 -7.67
CA VAL A 335 1.19 15.96 -7.85
C VAL A 335 2.17 16.61 -6.87
N THR A 336 3.27 17.15 -7.39
CA THR A 336 4.28 17.86 -6.57
C THR A 336 3.92 19.33 -6.48
N LEU A 337 3.72 19.82 -5.26
CA LEU A 337 3.40 21.22 -4.98
C LEU A 337 4.70 21.98 -4.63
N LYS A 338 5.06 22.96 -5.45
CA LYS A 338 6.21 23.84 -5.24
C LYS A 338 5.68 25.20 -4.76
N PHE A 339 5.93 25.54 -3.50
CA PHE A 339 5.53 26.80 -2.89
C PHE A 339 6.68 27.81 -2.88
#